data_fcfbc62a8fddd6f5c29f329c01f9c35f
#
_entry.id   fcfbc62a8fddd6f5c29f329c01f9c35f
#
_cell.length_a   1.000
_cell.length_b   1.000
_cell.length_c   1.000
_cell.angle_alpha   90.00
_cell.angle_beta   90.00
_cell.angle_gamma   90.00
#
_symmetry.space_group_name_H-M   'P 1'
#
loop_
_entity.id
_entity.type
_entity.pdbx_description
1 polymer ?
#
loop_
_entity_poly.entity_id
_entity_poly.type
_entity_poly.pdbx_seq_one_letter_code
_entity_poly.pdbx_strand_id
1 'polypeptide(L)'
;MVSRSEFSVVQVSNINDLIEQMEYKKGTVAYDYIKKKINSIEIMEQIENINDNLDRISLLLNQKLNLQLDEIIYHTEAKYFNTDQLIQKNFLPYFGTNDKNISFEFVNNKIKFLLFLSMLEVMATNSSEKFLLVLRNLDDFLSYSDFVECCEKMEFLTNHSDSLYIVLF
;
A
#
# COMPACT_ATOMS: atom_id res chain seq x y z
N MET A 1 18.21 25.35 -14.57
CA MET A 1 17.47 24.70 -13.46
C MET A 1 17.18 23.28 -13.90
N VAL A 2 17.93 22.30 -13.40
CA VAL A 2 17.67 20.89 -13.72
C VAL A 2 16.45 20.50 -12.88
N SER A 3 15.34 20.16 -13.52
CA SER A 3 14.16 19.66 -12.85
C SER A 3 14.55 18.39 -12.10
N ARG A 4 14.27 18.35 -10.80
CA ARG A 4 14.42 17.15 -9.98
C ARG A 4 13.56 16.05 -10.57
N SER A 5 14.14 14.89 -10.66
CA SER A 5 13.65 13.68 -11.30
C SER A 5 12.16 13.45 -11.15
N GLU A 6 11.48 13.36 -12.28
CA GLU A 6 10.11 12.91 -12.46
C GLU A 6 9.91 11.41 -12.16
N PHE A 7 10.87 10.77 -11.47
CA PHE A 7 10.85 9.34 -11.19
C PHE A 7 10.63 9.06 -9.71
N SER A 8 9.67 8.20 -9.43
CA SER A 8 9.55 7.49 -8.16
C SER A 8 10.51 6.30 -8.19
N VAL A 9 11.53 6.32 -7.34
CA VAL A 9 12.56 5.26 -7.30
C VAL A 9 12.20 4.22 -6.25
N VAL A 10 12.08 2.98 -6.67
CA VAL A 10 11.87 1.81 -5.79
C VAL A 10 13.10 0.92 -5.89
N GLN A 11 13.72 0.60 -4.76
CA GLN A 11 14.88 -0.26 -4.71
C GLN A 11 14.58 -1.54 -3.93
N VAL A 12 14.99 -2.68 -4.49
CA VAL A 12 14.96 -4.00 -3.85
C VAL A 12 16.33 -4.65 -4.03
N SER A 13 17.07 -4.83 -2.93
CA SER A 13 18.41 -5.38 -2.93
C SER A 13 18.51 -6.73 -2.23
N ASN A 14 17.46 -7.13 -1.51
CA ASN A 14 17.34 -8.39 -0.79
C ASN A 14 15.87 -8.70 -0.48
N ILE A 15 15.62 -9.85 0.12
CA ILE A 15 14.25 -10.28 0.47
C ILE A 15 13.58 -9.37 1.51
N ASN A 16 14.33 -8.77 2.43
CA ASN A 16 13.75 -7.89 3.44
C ASN A 16 13.26 -6.57 2.83
N ASP A 17 14.00 -6.02 1.85
CA ASP A 17 13.55 -4.85 1.10
C ASP A 17 12.23 -5.16 0.37
N LEU A 18 12.12 -6.35 -0.25
CA LEU A 18 10.89 -6.78 -0.90
C LEU A 18 9.73 -6.89 0.09
N ILE A 19 9.98 -7.49 1.26
CA ILE A 19 8.99 -7.60 2.33
C ILE A 19 8.54 -6.21 2.80
N GLU A 20 9.47 -5.29 3.02
CA GLU A 20 9.17 -3.92 3.41
C GLU A 20 8.29 -3.20 2.37
N GLN A 21 8.58 -3.39 1.07
CA GLN A 21 7.77 -2.81 -0.01
C GLN A 21 6.33 -3.36 -0.06
N MET A 22 6.08 -4.52 0.53
CA MET A 22 4.77 -5.16 0.60
C MET A 22 4.00 -4.83 1.88
N GLU A 23 4.58 -4.07 2.82
CA GLU A 23 3.90 -3.57 4.01
C GLU A 23 2.98 -2.39 3.69
N TYR A 24 1.92 -2.20 4.48
CA TYR A 24 1.02 -1.05 4.35
C TYR A 24 1.54 0.16 5.13
N LYS A 25 2.78 0.55 4.82
CA LYS A 25 3.49 1.67 5.42
C LYS A 25 3.69 2.77 4.38
N LYS A 26 3.50 4.03 4.77
CA LYS A 26 3.65 5.17 3.86
C LYS A 26 5.02 5.17 3.16
N GLY A 27 5.00 5.26 1.85
CA GLY A 27 6.19 5.24 1.00
C GLY A 27 6.58 3.85 0.50
N THR A 28 5.74 2.83 0.73
CA THR A 28 5.90 1.49 0.13
C THR A 28 4.97 1.29 -1.06
N VAL A 29 5.32 0.38 -1.95
CA VAL A 29 4.52 0.07 -3.15
C VAL A 29 3.13 -0.45 -2.79
N ALA A 30 3.04 -1.34 -1.81
CA ALA A 30 1.75 -1.89 -1.38
C ALA A 30 0.84 -0.82 -0.77
N TYR A 31 1.38 0.12 0.01
CA TYR A 31 0.62 1.24 0.54
C TYR A 31 0.06 2.12 -0.58
N ASP A 32 0.89 2.52 -1.54
CA ASP A 32 0.47 3.41 -2.63
C ASP A 32 -0.53 2.70 -3.56
N TYR A 33 -0.34 1.40 -3.81
CA TYR A 33 -1.30 0.57 -4.53
C TYR A 33 -2.68 0.54 -3.84
N ILE A 34 -2.74 0.24 -2.54
CA ILE A 34 -4.00 0.23 -1.77
C ILE A 34 -4.62 1.63 -1.72
N LYS A 35 -3.81 2.66 -1.52
CA LYS A 35 -4.28 4.05 -1.54
C LYS A 35 -4.95 4.42 -2.86
N LYS A 36 -4.38 4.00 -3.98
CA LYS A 36 -4.99 4.20 -5.31
C LYS A 36 -6.33 3.48 -5.44
N LYS A 37 -6.49 2.29 -4.83
CA LYS A 37 -7.73 1.52 -4.86
C LYS A 37 -8.81 2.06 -3.90
N ILE A 38 -8.41 2.53 -2.73
CA ILE A 38 -9.32 3.13 -1.73
C ILE A 38 -9.96 4.43 -2.24
N ASN A 39 -9.30 5.16 -3.12
CA ASN A 39 -9.84 6.39 -3.69
C ASN A 39 -11.02 6.17 -4.68
N SER A 40 -11.64 4.98 -4.68
CA SER A 40 -12.93 4.78 -5.38
C SER A 40 -14.06 5.46 -4.62
N ILE A 41 -15.07 5.93 -5.36
CA ILE A 41 -16.25 6.63 -4.80
C ILE A 41 -16.93 5.75 -3.75
N GLU A 42 -17.13 4.47 -4.04
CA GLU A 42 -17.82 3.54 -3.15
C GLU A 42 -17.11 3.37 -1.80
N ILE A 43 -15.78 3.34 -1.79
CA ILE A 43 -14.99 3.20 -0.55
C ILE A 43 -14.99 4.53 0.22
N MET A 44 -14.90 5.66 -0.48
CA MET A 44 -14.94 6.98 0.15
C MET A 44 -16.29 7.24 0.83
N GLU A 45 -17.41 6.85 0.22
CA GLU A 45 -18.74 6.91 0.85
C GLU A 45 -18.82 6.09 2.14
N GLN A 46 -18.16 4.91 2.19
CA GLN A 46 -18.11 4.11 3.42
C GLN A 46 -17.27 4.78 4.52
N ILE A 47 -16.18 5.45 4.15
CA ILE A 47 -15.36 6.21 5.11
C ILE A 47 -16.16 7.39 5.69
N GLU A 48 -16.93 8.10 4.87
CA GLU A 48 -17.82 9.16 5.32
C GLU A 48 -18.89 8.62 6.29
N ASN A 49 -19.54 7.51 5.97
CA ASN A 49 -20.50 6.86 6.86
C ASN A 49 -19.89 6.47 8.22
N ILE A 50 -18.63 6.03 8.25
CA ILE A 50 -17.92 5.75 9.51
C ILE A 50 -17.73 7.03 10.31
N ASN A 51 -17.31 8.12 9.67
CA ASN A 51 -17.10 9.41 10.31
C ASN A 51 -18.40 9.99 10.87
N ASP A 52 -19.51 9.91 10.14
CA ASP A 52 -20.84 10.30 10.61
C ASP A 52 -21.27 9.51 11.87
N ASN A 53 -20.97 8.21 11.90
CA ASN A 53 -21.26 7.39 13.08
C ASN A 53 -20.37 7.77 14.27
N LEU A 54 -19.11 8.16 14.06
CA LEU A 54 -18.22 8.66 15.11
C LEU A 54 -18.76 9.97 15.71
N ASP A 55 -19.28 10.87 14.89
CA ASP A 55 -19.93 12.11 15.38
C ASP A 55 -21.13 11.81 16.26
N ARG A 56 -22.01 10.90 15.83
CA ARG A 56 -23.16 10.46 16.65
C ARG A 56 -22.73 9.87 17.97
N ILE A 57 -21.67 9.03 17.98
CA ILE A 57 -21.10 8.46 19.21
C ILE A 57 -20.55 9.57 20.10
N SER A 58 -19.82 10.54 19.55
CA SER A 58 -19.28 11.68 20.30
C SER A 58 -20.38 12.50 20.95
N LEU A 59 -21.47 12.79 20.23
CA LEU A 59 -22.64 13.48 20.77
C LEU A 59 -23.27 12.70 21.95
N LEU A 60 -23.47 11.40 21.79
CA LEU A 60 -24.04 10.54 22.84
C LEU A 60 -23.13 10.46 24.08
N LEU A 61 -21.80 10.40 23.88
CA LEU A 61 -20.83 10.43 24.96
C LEU A 61 -20.91 11.75 25.72
N ASN A 62 -20.94 12.87 25.03
CA ASN A 62 -20.99 14.19 25.65
C ASN A 62 -22.26 14.40 26.49
N GLN A 63 -23.40 13.86 26.04
CA GLN A 63 -24.64 13.85 26.82
C GLN A 63 -24.52 13.04 28.13
N LYS A 64 -23.67 11.99 28.13
CA LYS A 64 -23.49 11.12 29.31
C LYS A 64 -22.38 11.59 30.23
N LEU A 65 -21.35 12.26 29.72
CA LEU A 65 -20.20 12.69 30.52
C LEU A 65 -20.58 13.73 31.58
N ASN A 66 -21.43 14.70 31.22
CA ASN A 66 -22.01 15.71 32.12
C ASN A 66 -21.06 16.21 33.22
N LEU A 67 -19.79 16.44 32.86
CA LEU A 67 -18.76 16.93 33.78
C LEU A 67 -18.58 18.43 33.57
N GLN A 68 -18.92 19.19 34.59
CA GLN A 68 -18.75 20.62 34.61
C GLN A 68 -18.08 21.05 35.91
N LEU A 69 -17.10 21.92 35.81
CA LEU A 69 -16.47 22.60 36.95
C LEU A 69 -16.49 24.10 36.67
N ASP A 70 -17.27 24.84 37.44
CA ASP A 70 -17.56 26.24 37.21
C ASP A 70 -18.13 26.51 35.80
N GLU A 71 -17.42 27.29 34.97
CA GLU A 71 -17.77 27.57 33.59
C GLU A 71 -17.13 26.58 32.59
N ILE A 72 -16.32 25.62 33.05
CA ILE A 72 -15.58 24.65 32.22
C ILE A 72 -16.42 23.40 32.06
N ILE A 73 -16.75 23.06 30.81
CA ILE A 73 -17.46 21.83 30.44
C ILE A 73 -16.46 20.88 29.79
N TYR A 74 -16.34 19.69 30.34
CA TYR A 74 -15.56 18.61 29.69
C TYR A 74 -16.37 17.94 28.60
N HIS A 75 -15.84 17.92 27.38
CA HIS A 75 -16.45 17.25 26.23
C HIS A 75 -15.39 16.48 25.42
N THR A 76 -15.85 15.58 24.56
CA THR A 76 -15.04 14.82 23.62
C THR A 76 -15.40 15.19 22.20
N GLU A 77 -14.41 15.16 21.31
CA GLU A 77 -14.60 15.29 19.87
C GLU A 77 -14.17 14.00 19.15
N ALA A 78 -14.87 13.66 18.10
CA ALA A 78 -14.52 12.54 17.25
C ALA A 78 -13.24 12.84 16.47
N LYS A 79 -12.33 11.90 16.43
CA LYS A 79 -11.20 11.94 15.51
C LYS A 79 -11.56 11.13 14.27
N TYR A 80 -11.72 11.79 13.14
CA TYR A 80 -12.11 11.16 11.89
C TYR A 80 -11.06 10.21 11.34
N PHE A 81 -11.54 9.14 10.74
CA PHE A 81 -10.72 8.28 9.91
C PHE A 81 -10.32 9.03 8.64
N ASN A 82 -9.05 8.99 8.33
CA ASN A 82 -8.54 9.37 7.03
C ASN A 82 -7.96 8.13 6.32
N THR A 83 -7.79 8.22 5.02
CA THR A 83 -7.30 7.11 4.18
C THR A 83 -5.97 6.55 4.67
N ASP A 84 -5.02 7.40 5.05
CA ASP A 84 -3.70 6.98 5.51
C ASP A 84 -3.76 6.17 6.81
N GLN A 85 -4.59 6.61 7.77
CA GLN A 85 -4.79 5.86 9.02
C GLN A 85 -5.51 4.54 8.80
N LEU A 86 -6.49 4.53 7.89
CA LEU A 86 -7.24 3.33 7.54
C LEU A 86 -6.31 2.26 6.99
N ILE A 87 -5.46 2.60 6.02
CA ILE A 87 -4.52 1.66 5.42
C ILE A 87 -3.53 1.12 6.46
N GLN A 88 -2.88 2.01 7.21
CA GLN A 88 -1.77 1.62 8.09
C GLN A 88 -2.20 0.89 9.36
N LYS A 89 -3.41 1.13 9.85
CA LYS A 89 -3.84 0.63 11.16
C LYS A 89 -4.93 -0.45 11.10
N ASN A 90 -5.71 -0.47 10.04
CA ASN A 90 -6.91 -1.29 9.96
C ASN A 90 -6.82 -2.41 8.93
N PHE A 91 -5.84 -2.36 8.03
CA PHE A 91 -5.63 -3.41 7.05
C PHE A 91 -4.30 -4.12 7.26
N LEU A 92 -4.29 -5.41 6.97
CA LEU A 92 -3.11 -6.26 6.97
C LEU A 92 -3.06 -7.01 5.64
N PRO A 93 -1.87 -7.17 5.03
CA PRO A 93 -1.74 -7.96 3.83
C PRO A 93 -1.97 -9.44 4.13
N TYR A 94 -2.90 -10.04 3.41
CA TYR A 94 -3.14 -11.48 3.43
C TYR A 94 -3.15 -12.02 2.01
N PHE A 95 -2.65 -13.25 1.85
CA PHE A 95 -2.78 -14.00 0.61
C PHE A 95 -3.81 -15.10 0.83
N GLY A 96 -4.79 -15.18 -0.06
CA GLY A 96 -5.85 -16.18 0.01
C GLY A 96 -5.78 -17.16 -1.16
N THR A 97 -5.98 -18.43 -0.89
CA THR A 97 -6.53 -19.38 -1.84
C THR A 97 -8.03 -19.52 -1.56
N ASN A 98 -8.81 -20.15 -2.45
CA ASN A 98 -10.26 -20.30 -2.29
C ASN A 98 -10.68 -20.87 -0.93
N ASP A 99 -9.77 -21.56 -0.19
CA ASP A 99 -10.08 -22.27 1.04
C ASP A 99 -9.29 -21.81 2.28
N LYS A 100 -8.22 -21.02 2.13
CA LYS A 100 -7.34 -20.65 3.25
C LYS A 100 -6.69 -19.29 3.06
N ASN A 101 -6.65 -18.51 4.13
CA ASN A 101 -5.78 -17.33 4.21
C ASN A 101 -4.37 -17.76 4.60
N ILE A 102 -3.38 -17.37 3.83
CA ILE A 102 -1.96 -17.67 4.06
C ILE A 102 -1.32 -16.37 4.54
N SER A 103 -0.63 -16.41 5.68
CA SER A 103 0.19 -15.28 6.11
C SER A 103 1.29 -15.01 5.09
N PHE A 104 1.60 -13.73 4.87
CA PHE A 104 2.63 -13.28 3.94
C PHE A 104 3.99 -13.98 4.16
N GLU A 105 4.33 -14.30 5.40
CA GLU A 105 5.58 -14.97 5.77
C GLU A 105 5.74 -16.34 5.08
N PHE A 106 4.64 -17.07 4.91
CA PHE A 106 4.63 -18.43 4.32
C PHE A 106 4.49 -18.45 2.80
N VAL A 107 4.35 -17.30 2.15
CA VAL A 107 4.28 -17.23 0.69
C VAL A 107 5.68 -17.33 0.10
N ASN A 108 5.81 -18.10 -0.99
CA ASN A 108 7.06 -18.26 -1.73
C ASN A 108 7.58 -16.90 -2.25
N ASN A 109 8.91 -16.73 -2.24
CA ASN A 109 9.57 -15.47 -2.65
C ASN A 109 9.25 -15.07 -4.10
N LYS A 110 9.16 -16.04 -5.02
CA LYS A 110 8.72 -15.78 -6.40
C LYS A 110 7.32 -15.14 -6.42
N ILE A 111 6.37 -15.72 -5.69
CA ILE A 111 5.00 -15.19 -5.64
C ILE A 111 4.99 -13.78 -5.05
N LYS A 112 5.75 -13.54 -3.98
CA LYS A 112 5.90 -12.20 -3.40
C LYS A 112 6.41 -11.21 -4.45
N PHE A 113 7.45 -11.60 -5.19
CA PHE A 113 8.05 -10.73 -6.18
C PHE A 113 7.12 -10.47 -7.38
N LEU A 114 6.43 -11.49 -7.90
CA LEU A 114 5.46 -11.34 -8.97
C LEU A 114 4.27 -10.46 -8.57
N LEU A 115 3.79 -10.57 -7.33
CA LEU A 115 2.73 -9.70 -6.81
C LEU A 115 3.21 -8.26 -6.67
N PHE A 116 4.43 -8.05 -6.18
CA PHE A 116 5.07 -6.75 -6.12
C PHE A 116 5.16 -6.10 -7.51
N LEU A 117 5.63 -6.84 -8.52
CA LEU A 117 5.66 -6.38 -9.91
C LEU A 117 4.26 -6.05 -10.44
N SER A 118 3.26 -6.85 -10.10
CA SER A 118 1.87 -6.60 -10.51
C SER A 118 1.27 -5.34 -9.85
N MET A 119 1.66 -5.03 -8.61
CA MET A 119 1.29 -3.76 -7.97
C MET A 119 1.93 -2.57 -8.70
N LEU A 120 3.22 -2.66 -9.03
CA LEU A 120 3.91 -1.63 -9.82
C LEU A 120 3.29 -1.45 -11.20
N GLU A 121 2.89 -2.53 -11.88
CA GLU A 121 2.15 -2.47 -13.14
C GLU A 121 0.89 -1.61 -13.03
N VAL A 122 0.06 -1.88 -12.02
CA VAL A 122 -1.16 -1.11 -11.78
C VAL A 122 -0.85 0.35 -11.41
N MET A 123 0.23 0.58 -10.69
CA MET A 123 0.66 1.92 -10.31
C MET A 123 1.14 2.70 -11.54
N ALA A 124 1.91 2.08 -12.43
CA ALA A 124 2.45 2.69 -13.64
C ALA A 124 1.38 2.88 -14.74
N THR A 125 0.35 2.01 -14.76
CA THR A 125 -0.72 2.10 -15.76
C THR A 125 -1.51 3.39 -15.58
N ASN A 126 -1.61 4.18 -16.64
CA ASN A 126 -2.32 5.47 -16.65
C ASN A 126 -1.79 6.49 -15.62
N SER A 127 -0.53 6.37 -15.23
CA SER A 127 0.13 7.33 -14.35
C SER A 127 0.93 8.34 -15.18
N SER A 128 0.90 9.61 -14.77
CA SER A 128 1.85 10.62 -15.23
C SER A 128 3.20 10.51 -14.53
N GLU A 129 3.26 9.76 -13.43
CA GLU A 129 4.46 9.49 -12.66
C GLU A 129 5.24 8.33 -13.29
N LYS A 130 6.54 8.50 -13.41
CA LYS A 130 7.44 7.46 -13.89
C LYS A 130 8.06 6.72 -12.72
N PHE A 131 8.14 5.41 -12.83
CA PHE A 131 8.73 4.52 -11.83
C PHE A 131 10.07 3.97 -12.33
N LEU A 132 11.08 4.04 -11.47
CA LEU A 132 12.37 3.40 -11.68
C LEU A 132 12.55 2.32 -10.62
N LEU A 133 12.44 1.06 -11.03
CA LEU A 133 12.71 -0.10 -10.18
C LEU A 133 14.18 -0.50 -10.32
N VAL A 134 14.91 -0.44 -9.21
CA VAL A 134 16.32 -0.86 -9.11
C VAL A 134 16.38 -2.18 -8.35
N LEU A 135 16.84 -3.23 -9.02
CA LEU A 135 16.91 -4.58 -8.49
C LEU A 135 18.38 -5.03 -8.38
N ARG A 136 18.73 -5.64 -7.24
CA ARG A 136 20.06 -6.18 -6.98
C ARG A 136 19.94 -7.55 -6.33
N ASN A 137 20.92 -8.42 -6.60
CA ASN A 137 21.09 -9.69 -5.91
C ASN A 137 19.80 -10.54 -5.87
N LEU A 138 19.03 -10.57 -6.97
CA LEU A 138 17.81 -11.38 -7.03
C LEU A 138 18.08 -12.87 -6.86
N ASP A 139 19.26 -13.32 -7.22
CA ASP A 139 19.77 -14.67 -7.06
C ASP A 139 19.97 -15.10 -5.60
N ASP A 140 20.05 -14.16 -4.65
CA ASP A 140 20.13 -14.47 -3.21
C ASP A 140 18.80 -15.04 -2.66
N PHE A 141 17.67 -14.75 -3.30
CA PHE A 141 16.35 -15.16 -2.78
C PHE A 141 15.41 -15.79 -3.81
N LEU A 142 15.78 -15.83 -5.08
CA LEU A 142 15.08 -16.56 -6.15
C LEU A 142 15.93 -17.72 -6.65
N SER A 143 15.29 -18.87 -6.87
CA SER A 143 15.97 -19.95 -7.61
C SER A 143 16.18 -19.52 -9.07
N TYR A 144 17.08 -20.19 -9.78
CA TYR A 144 17.34 -19.89 -11.20
C TYR A 144 16.06 -19.95 -12.06
N SER A 145 15.22 -20.98 -11.86
CA SER A 145 13.97 -21.11 -12.59
C SER A 145 12.98 -20.00 -12.24
N ASP A 146 12.90 -19.61 -10.97
CA ASP A 146 12.03 -18.53 -10.52
C ASP A 146 12.50 -17.17 -11.06
N PHE A 147 13.82 -16.97 -11.11
CA PHE A 147 14.43 -15.77 -11.70
C PHE A 147 14.08 -15.62 -13.18
N VAL A 148 14.17 -16.71 -13.97
CA VAL A 148 13.80 -16.68 -15.39
C VAL A 148 12.33 -16.26 -15.58
N GLU A 149 11.39 -16.85 -14.85
CA GLU A 149 9.97 -16.46 -14.91
C GLU A 149 9.76 -14.98 -14.50
N CYS A 150 10.49 -14.51 -13.50
CA CYS A 150 10.44 -13.12 -13.08
C CYS A 150 10.99 -12.17 -14.16
N CYS A 151 12.05 -12.57 -14.88
CA CYS A 151 12.59 -11.83 -16.01
C CYS A 151 11.56 -11.69 -17.15
N GLU A 152 10.86 -12.78 -17.50
CA GLU A 152 9.78 -12.72 -18.49
C GLU A 152 8.68 -11.72 -18.11
N LYS A 153 8.28 -11.72 -16.83
CA LYS A 153 7.29 -10.72 -16.34
C LYS A 153 7.86 -9.30 -16.40
N MET A 154 9.11 -9.08 -16.02
CA MET A 154 9.74 -7.76 -16.08
C MET A 154 9.87 -7.24 -17.53
N GLU A 155 10.27 -8.11 -18.46
CA GLU A 155 10.32 -7.78 -19.89
C GLU A 155 8.93 -7.43 -20.42
N PHE A 156 7.92 -8.22 -20.07
CA PHE A 156 6.54 -7.90 -20.42
C PHE A 156 6.15 -6.51 -19.93
N LEU A 157 6.44 -6.18 -18.67
CA LEU A 157 6.07 -4.90 -18.07
C LEU A 157 6.76 -3.70 -18.73
N THR A 158 8.05 -3.81 -19.02
CA THR A 158 8.82 -2.74 -19.68
C THR A 158 8.40 -2.52 -21.11
N ASN A 159 7.94 -3.58 -21.80
CA ASN A 159 7.44 -3.48 -23.18
C ASN A 159 6.01 -2.92 -23.27
N HIS A 160 5.23 -2.96 -22.18
CA HIS A 160 3.82 -2.55 -22.17
C HIS A 160 3.56 -1.30 -21.32
N SER A 161 4.59 -0.70 -20.74
CA SER A 161 4.45 0.51 -19.93
C SER A 161 5.53 1.54 -20.25
N ASP A 162 5.11 2.71 -20.70
CA ASP A 162 5.99 3.86 -20.93
C ASP A 162 6.42 4.56 -19.62
N SER A 163 5.87 4.13 -18.50
CA SER A 163 6.06 4.74 -17.18
C SER A 163 6.84 3.87 -16.19
N LEU A 164 7.23 2.64 -16.57
CA LEU A 164 7.99 1.73 -15.71
C LEU A 164 9.34 1.37 -16.35
N TYR A 165 10.40 1.67 -15.63
CA TYR A 165 11.78 1.37 -16.01
C TYR A 165 12.38 0.42 -14.99
N ILE A 166 13.07 -0.62 -15.45
CA ILE A 166 13.68 -1.65 -14.58
C ILE A 166 15.17 -1.72 -14.88
N VAL A 167 15.99 -1.66 -13.84
CA VAL A 167 17.45 -1.81 -13.92
C VAL A 167 17.87 -2.97 -13.01
N LEU A 168 18.60 -3.91 -13.56
CA LEU A 168 19.14 -5.09 -12.88
C LEU A 168 20.65 -4.93 -12.68
N PHE A 169 21.15 -5.31 -11.49
CA PHE A 169 22.58 -5.37 -11.15
C PHE A 169 22.93 -6.72 -10.56
#